data_349a2d6b299101b456cd8b373172fca3
#
_entry.id   349a2d6b299101b456cd8b373172fca3
#
_cell.length_a   1.000
_cell.length_b   1.000
_cell.length_c   1.000
_cell.angle_alpha   90.00
_cell.angle_beta   90.00
_cell.angle_gamma   90.00
#
_symmetry.space_group_name_H-M   'P 1'
#
loop_
_entity.id
_entity.type
_entity.pdbx_description
1 polymer ?
#
loop_
_entity_poly.entity_id
_entity_poly.type
_entity_poly.pdbx_seq_one_letter_code
_entity_poly.pdbx_strand_id
1 'polypeptide(L)'
;MRVGLGYDVHKLVEGRKLIIGGVDIPHEKGLLGHSDADVLIHAVMDSILGALALGDIGKHFPDTDGKYKGADSMKLLEFVYNLINEKGYGIGNIDCTIIAQSPKMAPHIQSMRENIAKALNTSIDNINVKATTEEGLGFTGAKEGIAAQSICLLVKVDK
;
A
#
# COMPACT_ATOMS: atom_id res chain seq x y z
N MET A 1 7.45 15.07 -14.65
CA MET A 1 6.61 13.93 -14.19
C MET A 1 7.44 12.66 -14.11
N ARG A 2 7.10 11.78 -13.15
CA ARG A 2 7.82 10.52 -12.87
C ARG A 2 6.82 9.43 -12.62
N VAL A 3 7.09 8.22 -13.11
CA VAL A 3 6.22 7.04 -12.95
C VAL A 3 6.94 6.01 -12.09
N GLY A 4 6.22 5.36 -11.19
CA GLY A 4 6.72 4.26 -10.38
C GLY A 4 5.73 3.12 -10.29
N LEU A 5 6.25 1.90 -10.11
CA LEU A 5 5.48 0.67 -9.94
C LEU A 5 5.85 0.04 -8.61
N GLY A 6 4.87 -0.37 -7.85
CA GLY A 6 5.05 -1.11 -6.61
C GLY A 6 4.30 -2.44 -6.64
N TYR A 7 4.88 -3.44 -6.02
CA TYR A 7 4.28 -4.75 -5.82
C TYR A 7 4.63 -5.25 -4.43
N ASP A 8 3.66 -5.80 -3.71
CA ASP A 8 3.90 -6.43 -2.42
C ASP A 8 3.00 -7.64 -2.24
N VAL A 9 3.42 -8.55 -1.37
CA VAL A 9 2.68 -9.75 -1.02
C VAL A 9 2.95 -10.12 0.43
N HIS A 10 1.89 -10.52 1.13
CA HIS A 10 1.99 -11.04 2.50
C HIS A 10 1.17 -12.33 2.63
N LYS A 11 1.67 -13.22 3.48
CA LYS A 11 1.00 -14.49 3.79
C LYS A 11 -0.19 -14.26 4.72
N LEU A 12 -1.30 -14.96 4.46
CA LEU A 12 -2.46 -15.01 5.36
C LEU A 12 -2.20 -16.01 6.48
N VAL A 13 -2.38 -15.58 7.72
CA VAL A 13 -2.18 -16.41 8.92
C VAL A 13 -3.27 -16.13 9.93
N GLU A 14 -3.50 -17.09 10.82
CA GLU A 14 -4.39 -16.91 11.96
C GLU A 14 -3.77 -15.99 13.02
N GLY A 15 -4.59 -15.36 13.86
CA GLY A 15 -4.12 -14.55 14.98
C GLY A 15 -3.60 -13.16 14.65
N ARG A 16 -3.81 -12.71 13.42
CA ARG A 16 -3.43 -11.35 12.98
C ARG A 16 -4.65 -10.61 12.47
N LYS A 17 -4.67 -9.29 12.67
CA LYS A 17 -5.64 -8.41 12.02
C LYS A 17 -5.37 -8.35 10.53
N LEU A 18 -6.42 -8.18 9.73
CA LEU A 18 -6.32 -7.90 8.31
C LEU A 18 -6.44 -6.40 8.09
N ILE A 19 -5.32 -5.75 7.88
CA ILE A 19 -5.26 -4.30 7.65
C ILE A 19 -4.83 -4.06 6.21
N ILE A 20 -5.69 -3.44 5.41
CA ILE A 20 -5.42 -3.13 4.01
C ILE A 20 -5.89 -1.70 3.73
N GLY A 21 -5.01 -0.87 3.19
CA GLY A 21 -5.32 0.55 2.95
C GLY A 21 -5.67 1.30 4.22
N GLY A 22 -5.10 0.92 5.35
CA GLY A 22 -5.36 1.49 6.66
C GLY A 22 -6.71 1.08 7.25
N VAL A 23 -7.42 0.12 6.65
CA VAL A 23 -8.73 -0.36 7.11
C VAL A 23 -8.57 -1.72 7.79
N ASP A 24 -9.08 -1.84 9.01
CA ASP A 24 -9.17 -3.12 9.72
C ASP A 24 -10.39 -3.88 9.20
N ILE A 25 -10.14 -4.88 8.37
CA ILE A 25 -11.18 -5.65 7.69
C ILE A 25 -11.52 -6.89 8.53
N PRO A 26 -12.80 -7.08 8.92
CA PRO A 26 -13.20 -8.30 9.63
C PRO A 26 -12.95 -9.53 8.76
N HIS A 27 -12.10 -10.43 9.24
CA HIS A 27 -11.76 -11.67 8.55
C HIS A 27 -11.14 -12.65 9.55
N GLU A 28 -11.21 -13.95 9.25
CA GLU A 28 -10.67 -15.00 10.12
C GLU A 28 -9.14 -15.03 10.16
N LYS A 29 -8.49 -14.51 9.12
CA LYS A 29 -7.02 -14.41 9.00
C LYS A 29 -6.59 -12.99 8.73
N GLY A 30 -5.36 -12.68 9.08
CA GLY A 30 -4.70 -11.41 8.75
C GLY A 30 -3.38 -11.65 8.04
N LEU A 31 -2.72 -10.57 7.66
CA LEU A 31 -1.46 -10.64 6.93
C LEU A 31 -0.28 -10.66 7.89
N LEU A 32 0.70 -11.50 7.58
CA LEU A 32 1.93 -11.66 8.37
C LEU A 32 3.02 -10.73 7.85
N GLY A 33 3.64 -9.99 8.75
CA GLY A 33 4.78 -9.13 8.43
C GLY A 33 5.34 -8.48 9.67
N HIS A 34 6.49 -7.81 9.51
CA HIS A 34 7.17 -7.11 10.61
C HIS A 34 6.36 -5.90 11.10
N SER A 35 5.77 -5.12 10.17
CA SER A 35 4.84 -4.03 10.45
C SER A 35 3.41 -4.57 10.62
N ASP A 36 2.41 -3.75 10.38
CA ASP A 36 1.00 -4.16 10.29
C ASP A 36 0.69 -5.02 9.05
N ALA A 37 1.69 -5.20 8.17
CA ALA A 37 1.60 -5.96 6.92
C ALA A 37 0.53 -5.45 5.95
N ASP A 38 0.30 -4.14 5.92
CA ASP A 38 -0.63 -3.51 4.98
C ASP A 38 -0.07 -3.61 3.56
N VAL A 39 -0.48 -4.65 2.85
CA VAL A 39 0.04 -4.98 1.52
C VAL A 39 -0.22 -3.87 0.50
N LEU A 40 -1.36 -3.18 0.61
CA LEU A 40 -1.70 -2.09 -0.31
C LEU A 40 -0.80 -0.88 -0.08
N ILE A 41 -0.66 -0.46 1.16
CA ILE A 41 0.17 0.72 1.49
C ILE A 41 1.64 0.46 1.19
N HIS A 42 2.13 -0.77 1.40
CA HIS A 42 3.50 -1.14 1.01
C HIS A 42 3.72 -1.00 -0.49
N ALA A 43 2.77 -1.48 -1.31
CA ALA A 43 2.85 -1.33 -2.76
C ALA A 43 2.81 0.15 -3.19
N VAL A 44 1.95 0.96 -2.55
CA VAL A 44 1.87 2.40 -2.81
C VAL A 44 3.20 3.08 -2.50
N MET A 45 3.77 2.81 -1.33
CA MET A 45 5.07 3.39 -0.93
C MET A 45 6.18 3.03 -1.91
N ASP A 46 6.26 1.76 -2.31
CA ASP A 46 7.28 1.32 -3.27
C ASP A 46 7.12 2.00 -4.63
N SER A 47 5.88 2.20 -5.10
CA SER A 47 5.67 2.92 -6.36
C SER A 47 6.15 4.37 -6.28
N ILE A 48 5.90 5.03 -5.15
CA ILE A 48 6.32 6.42 -4.94
C ILE A 48 7.85 6.52 -4.86
N LEU A 49 8.48 5.68 -4.05
CA LEU A 49 9.93 5.65 -3.91
C LEU A 49 10.61 5.32 -5.23
N GLY A 50 10.09 4.35 -5.97
CA GLY A 50 10.62 3.96 -7.26
C GLY A 50 10.53 5.06 -8.31
N ALA A 51 9.47 5.86 -8.29
CA ALA A 51 9.30 6.98 -9.22
C ALA A 51 10.44 8.00 -9.13
N LEU A 52 11.01 8.21 -7.94
CA LEU A 52 12.13 9.12 -7.71
C LEU A 52 13.48 8.41 -7.58
N ALA A 53 13.55 7.13 -7.92
CA ALA A 53 14.77 6.32 -7.81
C ALA A 53 15.36 6.31 -6.39
N LEU A 54 14.48 6.23 -5.37
CA LEU A 54 14.87 6.25 -3.97
C LEU A 54 14.94 4.84 -3.35
N GLY A 55 14.91 3.80 -4.17
CA GLY A 55 14.94 2.41 -3.72
C GLY A 55 13.55 1.90 -3.37
N ASP A 56 13.44 1.25 -2.24
CA ASP A 56 12.22 0.60 -1.78
C ASP A 56 12.01 0.79 -0.26
N ILE A 57 10.89 0.27 0.25
CA ILE A 57 10.56 0.39 1.67
C ILE A 57 11.56 -0.35 2.57
N GLY A 58 12.17 -1.43 2.09
CA GLY A 58 13.18 -2.18 2.85
C GLY A 58 14.43 -1.35 3.14
N LYS A 59 14.78 -0.43 2.24
CA LYS A 59 15.89 0.49 2.42
C LYS A 59 15.59 1.56 3.47
N HIS A 60 14.36 2.08 3.50
CA HIS A 60 13.95 3.17 4.41
C HIS A 60 13.44 2.66 5.76
N PHE A 61 12.80 1.49 5.77
CA PHE A 61 12.18 0.89 6.96
C PHE A 61 12.58 -0.58 7.07
N PRO A 62 13.87 -0.88 7.34
CA PRO A 62 14.33 -2.27 7.36
C PRO A 62 13.60 -3.08 8.45
N ASP A 63 13.17 -4.29 8.09
CA ASP A 63 12.50 -5.22 9.00
C ASP A 63 13.43 -5.77 10.09
N THR A 64 14.73 -5.56 9.95
CA THR A 64 15.73 -5.85 10.98
C THR A 64 15.78 -4.80 12.09
N ASP A 65 15.16 -3.62 11.89
CA ASP A 65 15.11 -2.56 12.89
C ASP A 65 13.86 -2.73 13.76
N GLY A 66 14.05 -2.99 15.05
CA GLY A 66 12.96 -3.20 16.00
C GLY A 66 12.01 -2.02 16.16
N LYS A 67 12.43 -0.82 15.79
CA LYS A 67 11.60 0.40 15.86
C LYS A 67 10.40 0.34 14.91
N TYR A 68 10.46 -0.48 13.84
CA TYR A 68 9.36 -0.64 12.87
C TYR A 68 8.50 -1.88 13.15
N LYS A 69 8.81 -2.64 14.21
CA LYS A 69 8.00 -3.79 14.58
C LYS A 69 6.58 -3.34 14.97
N GLY A 70 5.58 -3.88 14.29
CA GLY A 70 4.18 -3.50 14.49
C GLY A 70 3.83 -2.09 13.98
N ALA A 71 4.70 -1.48 13.18
CA ALA A 71 4.50 -0.11 12.69
C ALA A 71 3.20 0.05 11.92
N ASP A 72 2.56 1.19 12.12
CA ASP A 72 1.41 1.62 11.33
C ASP A 72 1.89 2.10 9.96
N SER A 73 1.56 1.35 8.91
CA SER A 73 1.98 1.66 7.55
C SER A 73 1.44 3.00 7.05
N MET A 74 0.30 3.48 7.57
CA MET A 74 -0.19 4.82 7.22
C MET A 74 0.77 5.91 7.68
N LYS A 75 1.43 5.74 8.83
CA LYS A 75 2.46 6.66 9.32
C LYS A 75 3.72 6.62 8.46
N LEU A 76 4.10 5.43 8.01
CA LEU A 76 5.22 5.27 7.09
C LEU A 76 4.91 5.95 5.73
N LEU A 77 3.68 5.86 5.27
CA LEU A 77 3.24 6.54 4.04
C LEU A 77 3.34 8.07 4.17
N GLU A 78 2.96 8.63 5.30
CA GLU A 78 3.12 10.06 5.57
C GLU A 78 4.60 10.47 5.52
N PHE A 79 5.49 9.63 6.05
CA PHE A 79 6.95 9.87 5.96
C PHE A 79 7.41 9.88 4.50
N VAL A 80 6.96 8.93 3.69
CA VAL A 80 7.30 8.86 2.26
C VAL A 80 6.79 10.10 1.53
N TYR A 81 5.57 10.55 1.84
CA TYR A 81 5.04 11.80 1.28
C TYR A 81 5.94 12.99 1.59
N ASN A 82 6.33 13.16 2.86
CA ASN A 82 7.21 14.25 3.26
C ASN A 82 8.54 14.20 2.50
N LEU A 83 9.09 13.01 2.31
CA LEU A 83 10.34 12.81 1.58
C LEU A 83 10.23 13.30 0.13
N ILE A 84 9.16 12.95 -0.59
CA ILE A 84 8.99 13.41 -1.98
C ILE A 84 8.64 14.89 -2.06
N ASN A 85 7.89 15.39 -1.09
CA ASN A 85 7.53 16.81 -1.04
C ASN A 85 8.76 17.70 -0.85
N GLU A 86 9.70 17.30 0.01
CA GLU A 86 10.99 17.99 0.17
C GLU A 86 11.77 18.05 -1.14
N LYS A 87 11.61 17.04 -2.00
CA LYS A 87 12.25 17.00 -3.32
C LYS A 87 11.48 17.76 -4.40
N GLY A 88 10.37 18.41 -4.03
CA GLY A 88 9.56 19.21 -4.95
C GLY A 88 8.57 18.43 -5.78
N TYR A 89 8.13 17.26 -5.30
CA TYR A 89 7.15 16.43 -5.99
C TYR A 89 5.89 16.23 -5.16
N GLY A 90 4.79 16.03 -5.84
CA GLY A 90 3.50 15.66 -5.27
C GLY A 90 2.83 14.59 -6.12
N ILE A 91 1.65 14.19 -5.70
CA ILE A 91 0.90 13.12 -6.37
C ILE A 91 0.14 13.67 -7.58
N GLY A 92 0.42 13.13 -8.76
CA GLY A 92 -0.44 13.31 -9.93
C GLY A 92 -1.67 12.41 -9.82
N ASN A 93 -1.44 11.10 -9.82
CA ASN A 93 -2.48 10.11 -9.51
C ASN A 93 -1.84 8.78 -9.11
N ILE A 94 -2.64 7.94 -8.46
CA ILE A 94 -2.27 6.58 -8.08
C ILE A 94 -3.40 5.63 -8.47
N ASP A 95 -3.06 4.53 -9.11
CA ASP A 95 -3.97 3.43 -9.40
C ASP A 95 -3.44 2.15 -8.74
N CYS A 96 -4.31 1.48 -8.00
CA CYS A 96 -3.95 0.28 -7.22
C CYS A 96 -4.86 -0.88 -7.57
N THR A 97 -4.30 -2.09 -7.49
CA THR A 97 -5.06 -3.33 -7.58
C THR A 97 -4.74 -4.21 -6.38
N ILE A 98 -5.78 -4.64 -5.65
CA ILE A 98 -5.67 -5.65 -4.61
C ILE A 98 -6.03 -7.00 -5.22
N ILE A 99 -5.18 -8.00 -5.03
CA ILE A 99 -5.37 -9.35 -5.57
C ILE A 99 -5.63 -10.28 -4.40
N ALA A 100 -6.90 -10.67 -4.21
CA ALA A 100 -7.33 -11.48 -3.07
C ALA A 100 -8.53 -12.33 -3.47
N GLN A 101 -8.52 -13.60 -3.09
CA GLN A 101 -9.66 -14.47 -3.28
C GLN A 101 -10.79 -14.11 -2.32
N SER A 102 -10.46 -13.77 -1.09
CA SER A 102 -11.38 -13.31 -0.04
C SER A 102 -10.61 -12.49 1.00
N PRO A 103 -11.27 -11.65 1.81
CA PRO A 103 -12.68 -11.26 1.74
C PRO A 103 -12.96 -10.31 0.57
N LYS A 104 -14.23 -9.95 0.35
CA LYS A 104 -14.60 -8.92 -0.63
C LYS A 104 -14.07 -7.57 -0.18
N MET A 105 -13.40 -6.88 -1.10
CA MET A 105 -12.81 -5.55 -0.82
C MET A 105 -13.78 -4.40 -1.07
N ALA A 106 -14.79 -4.61 -1.91
CA ALA A 106 -15.70 -3.54 -2.33
C ALA A 106 -16.26 -2.68 -1.19
N PRO A 107 -16.71 -3.24 -0.05
CA PRO A 107 -17.24 -2.41 1.05
C PRO A 107 -16.19 -1.49 1.68
N HIS A 108 -14.91 -1.72 1.46
CA HIS A 108 -13.81 -1.04 2.14
C HIS A 108 -13.03 -0.08 1.24
N ILE A 109 -13.26 -0.15 -0.07
CA ILE A 109 -12.45 0.59 -1.06
C ILE A 109 -12.53 2.11 -0.84
N GLN A 110 -13.72 2.65 -0.57
CA GLN A 110 -13.87 4.09 -0.38
C GLN A 110 -13.03 4.57 0.82
N SER A 111 -13.07 3.86 1.94
CA SER A 111 -12.27 4.19 3.12
C SER A 111 -10.77 4.09 2.83
N MET A 112 -10.34 3.10 2.06
CA MET A 112 -8.93 2.97 1.64
C MET A 112 -8.48 4.18 0.84
N ARG A 113 -9.30 4.62 -0.12
CA ARG A 113 -9.00 5.79 -0.94
C ARG A 113 -8.89 7.06 -0.11
N GLU A 114 -9.81 7.24 0.83
CA GLU A 114 -9.81 8.39 1.75
C GLU A 114 -8.54 8.41 2.60
N ASN A 115 -8.16 7.27 3.16
CA ASN A 115 -6.95 7.14 3.97
C ASN A 115 -5.68 7.50 3.17
N ILE A 116 -5.57 6.96 1.97
CA ILE A 116 -4.40 7.21 1.09
C ILE A 116 -4.35 8.67 0.67
N ALA A 117 -5.47 9.24 0.23
CA ALA A 117 -5.54 10.63 -0.19
C ALA A 117 -5.15 11.59 0.94
N LYS A 118 -5.62 11.32 2.16
CA LYS A 118 -5.28 12.11 3.35
C LYS A 118 -3.79 12.03 3.65
N ALA A 119 -3.22 10.83 3.69
CA ALA A 119 -1.81 10.63 4.00
C ALA A 119 -0.89 11.28 2.97
N LEU A 120 -1.31 11.31 1.72
CA LEU A 120 -0.54 11.86 0.59
C LEU A 120 -0.91 13.31 0.26
N ASN A 121 -1.76 13.93 1.07
CA ASN A 121 -2.19 15.33 0.90
C ASN A 121 -2.64 15.64 -0.54
N THR A 122 -3.52 14.80 -1.06
CA THR A 122 -4.05 14.93 -2.42
C THR A 122 -5.57 14.72 -2.43
N SER A 123 -6.21 15.08 -3.53
CA SER A 123 -7.64 14.82 -3.73
C SER A 123 -7.91 13.32 -3.85
N ILE A 124 -9.04 12.88 -3.32
CA ILE A 124 -9.50 11.49 -3.48
C ILE A 124 -9.65 11.10 -4.96
N ASP A 125 -9.93 12.07 -5.83
CA ASP A 125 -10.06 11.85 -7.27
C ASP A 125 -8.74 11.39 -7.93
N ASN A 126 -7.62 11.61 -7.25
CA ASN A 126 -6.31 11.17 -7.70
C ASN A 126 -5.95 9.76 -7.22
N ILE A 127 -6.81 9.13 -6.42
CA ILE A 127 -6.55 7.80 -5.85
C ILE A 127 -7.62 6.82 -6.30
N ASN A 128 -7.21 5.79 -7.02
CA ASN A 128 -8.09 4.68 -7.37
C ASN A 128 -7.61 3.39 -6.70
N VAL A 129 -8.55 2.61 -6.19
CA VAL A 129 -8.32 1.27 -5.65
C VAL A 129 -9.36 0.35 -6.24
N LYS A 130 -8.92 -0.74 -6.85
CA LYS A 130 -9.77 -1.80 -7.37
C LYS A 130 -9.27 -3.14 -6.87
N ALA A 131 -10.10 -4.14 -6.94
CA ALA A 131 -9.75 -5.49 -6.47
C ALA A 131 -10.13 -6.52 -7.52
N THR A 132 -9.38 -7.62 -7.53
CA THR A 132 -9.64 -8.77 -8.38
C THR A 132 -9.30 -10.06 -7.66
N THR A 133 -9.94 -11.14 -8.06
CA THR A 133 -9.47 -12.49 -7.73
C THR A 133 -8.58 -13.00 -8.87
N GLU A 134 -7.90 -14.11 -8.64
CA GLU A 134 -7.22 -14.85 -9.70
C GLU A 134 -7.97 -16.15 -10.07
N GLU A 135 -9.30 -16.13 -9.90
CA GLU A 135 -10.18 -17.25 -10.29
C GLU A 135 -9.80 -18.58 -9.66
N GLY A 136 -9.38 -18.56 -8.39
CA GLY A 136 -8.93 -19.74 -7.66
C GLY A 136 -7.52 -20.23 -8.02
N LEU A 137 -6.80 -19.51 -8.89
CA LEU A 137 -5.47 -19.88 -9.34
C LEU A 137 -4.37 -19.31 -8.45
N GLY A 138 -3.28 -20.04 -8.33
CA GLY A 138 -2.08 -19.61 -7.64
C GLY A 138 -2.26 -19.43 -6.13
N PHE A 139 -1.30 -18.79 -5.50
CA PHE A 139 -1.29 -18.63 -4.04
C PHE A 139 -2.41 -17.70 -3.56
N THR A 140 -2.80 -16.69 -4.31
CA THR A 140 -3.93 -15.84 -3.95
C THR A 140 -5.24 -16.58 -4.09
N GLY A 141 -5.39 -17.38 -5.16
CA GLY A 141 -6.57 -18.19 -5.38
C GLY A 141 -6.74 -19.30 -4.33
N ALA A 142 -5.64 -19.83 -3.83
CA ALA A 142 -5.62 -20.82 -2.73
C ALA A 142 -5.77 -20.17 -1.34
N LYS A 143 -5.92 -18.86 -1.25
CA LYS A 143 -6.05 -18.11 0.02
C LYS A 143 -4.82 -18.23 0.92
N GLU A 144 -3.65 -18.40 0.33
CA GLU A 144 -2.38 -18.46 1.07
C GLU A 144 -1.82 -17.08 1.33
N GLY A 145 -2.18 -16.10 0.51
CA GLY A 145 -1.70 -14.73 0.64
C GLY A 145 -2.56 -13.75 -0.14
N ILE A 146 -2.24 -12.48 0.05
CA ILE A 146 -2.83 -11.35 -0.68
C ILE A 146 -1.68 -10.55 -1.29
N ALA A 147 -1.85 -10.14 -2.54
CA ALA A 147 -0.91 -9.28 -3.24
C ALA A 147 -1.56 -7.94 -3.56
N ALA A 148 -0.74 -6.93 -3.80
CA ALA A 148 -1.18 -5.64 -4.28
C ALA A 148 -0.18 -5.06 -5.27
N GLN A 149 -0.70 -4.29 -6.21
CA GLN A 149 0.10 -3.53 -7.16
C GLN A 149 -0.30 -2.06 -7.11
N SER A 150 0.64 -1.18 -7.34
CA SER A 150 0.40 0.25 -7.41
C SER A 150 1.22 0.86 -8.54
N ILE A 151 0.59 1.74 -9.31
CA ILE A 151 1.29 2.62 -10.25
C ILE A 151 1.02 4.04 -9.78
N CYS A 152 2.06 4.87 -9.75
CA CYS A 152 1.91 6.27 -9.43
C CYS A 152 2.50 7.16 -10.53
N LEU A 153 1.90 8.32 -10.68
CA LEU A 153 2.47 9.45 -11.42
C LEU A 153 2.76 10.55 -10.41
N LEU A 154 4.03 10.95 -10.32
CA LEU A 154 4.44 12.09 -9.53
C LEU A 154 4.68 13.29 -10.45
N VAL A 155 4.29 14.46 -9.97
CA VAL A 155 4.43 15.71 -10.71
C VAL A 155 5.23 16.70 -9.86
N LYS A 156 5.95 17.59 -10.51
CA LYS A 156 6.61 18.69 -9.80
C LYS A 156 5.55 19.62 -9.22
N VAL A 157 5.79 20.09 -8.03
CA VAL A 157 4.94 21.08 -7.35
C VAL A 157 5.77 22.34 -7.09
N ASP A 158 5.13 23.49 -7.25
CA ASP A 158 5.76 24.75 -6.92
C ASP A 158 5.82 24.91 -5.39
N LYS A 159 6.94 25.37 -4.90
CA LYS A 159 7.14 25.63 -3.48
C LYS A 159 7.04 27.12 -3.19
#